data_c4f61354ecc864c437370f3aaa0d237e
#
_entry.id   c4f61354ecc864c437370f3aaa0d237e
#
_cell.length_a   1.000
_cell.length_b   1.000
_cell.length_c   1.000
_cell.angle_alpha   90.00
_cell.angle_beta   90.00
_cell.angle_gamma   90.00
#
_symmetry.space_group_name_H-M   'P 1'
#
loop_
_entity.id
_entity.type
_entity.pdbx_description
1 polymer ?
#
loop_
_entity_poly.entity_id
_entity_poly.type
_entity_poly.pdbx_seq_one_letter_code
_entity_poly.pdbx_strand_id
1 'polypeptide(L)'
;MKSKPSEISIVGAGIGGLVAALALKKRGHKPTIYEKTESLSELGAGIQLSPNANKVLEYLGVMEELQADVYEPEAFQFVHYRTGKILAQRTLKNSSVKIYGSPNYDVHRADLQKALLKIINKEEIQIEKNSEIIDLYEKANGAFIKTKKRVIGSDAVIGADGIHSVVRKKLWGEDQARYTGNVAWRMLVPIEAISSKFIQQNTKVWLGPKKHFVQYLVKGGNFLNCVCLVEQNDWTNEDWSEKGDISELKHIFSDWHPEIQEILESTKAGSLFKWGLHDRAPMNKWSKGRFSLLGDAAHPMLPFVAQGAAMAIEDGIVLASSLSSFNNVKLGLNDYENKRKYRTAKAQKTATRNATIFHLSDFFAIFRNLVMKFFIKKIMDSFYKYDAISK
;
A
#
# COMPACT_ATOMS: atom_id res chain seq x y z
N MET A 1 25.68 -22.01 5.05
CA MET A 1 24.75 -23.07 5.50
C MET A 1 23.33 -22.54 5.40
N LYS A 2 22.38 -23.29 4.81
CA LYS A 2 20.96 -22.88 4.83
C LYS A 2 20.44 -22.99 6.27
N SER A 3 19.71 -21.98 6.74
CA SER A 3 19.09 -22.04 8.06
C SER A 3 18.09 -23.20 8.15
N LYS A 4 17.87 -23.72 9.36
CA LYS A 4 16.87 -24.75 9.61
C LYS A 4 15.47 -24.18 9.29
N PRO A 5 14.59 -24.96 8.64
CA PRO A 5 13.19 -24.58 8.46
C PRO A 5 12.55 -24.16 9.78
N SER A 6 11.87 -22.99 9.78
CA SER A 6 11.18 -22.48 10.96
C SER A 6 9.69 -22.43 10.70
N GLU A 7 8.89 -22.67 11.75
CA GLU A 7 7.44 -22.48 11.76
C GLU A 7 7.11 -21.02 12.07
N ILE A 8 6.45 -20.32 11.15
CA ILE A 8 6.20 -18.88 11.26
C ILE A 8 4.71 -18.62 11.25
N SER A 9 4.20 -18.04 12.32
CA SER A 9 2.82 -17.54 12.39
C SER A 9 2.75 -16.12 11.84
N ILE A 10 1.89 -15.88 10.84
CA ILE A 10 1.63 -14.55 10.25
C ILE A 10 0.23 -14.13 10.66
N VAL A 11 0.09 -12.99 11.32
CA VAL A 11 -1.20 -12.43 11.73
C VAL A 11 -1.64 -11.41 10.70
N GLY A 12 -2.72 -11.74 9.96
CA GLY A 12 -3.30 -10.91 8.91
C GLY A 12 -3.02 -11.43 7.49
N ALA A 13 -4.09 -11.59 6.69
CA ALA A 13 -4.07 -12.02 5.29
C ALA A 13 -4.16 -10.85 4.30
N GLY A 14 -3.69 -9.67 4.66
CA GLY A 14 -3.51 -8.55 3.75
C GLY A 14 -2.34 -8.79 2.77
N ILE A 15 -2.14 -7.88 1.81
CA ILE A 15 -1.08 -8.01 0.78
C ILE A 15 0.28 -8.32 1.40
N GLY A 16 0.67 -7.60 2.47
CA GLY A 16 1.96 -7.83 3.13
C GLY A 16 2.10 -9.23 3.74
N GLY A 17 1.05 -9.72 4.42
CA GLY A 17 1.03 -11.05 5.03
C GLY A 17 1.07 -12.18 3.99
N LEU A 18 0.31 -12.05 2.89
CA LEU A 18 0.32 -13.02 1.78
C LEU A 18 1.69 -13.07 1.09
N VAL A 19 2.30 -11.92 0.81
CA VAL A 19 3.65 -11.83 0.21
C VAL A 19 4.71 -12.41 1.14
N ALA A 20 4.64 -12.11 2.44
CA ALA A 20 5.56 -12.67 3.44
C ALA A 20 5.46 -14.20 3.50
N ALA A 21 4.25 -14.75 3.46
CA ALA A 21 4.02 -16.19 3.44
C ALA A 21 4.65 -16.86 2.21
N LEU A 22 4.40 -16.32 1.01
CA LEU A 22 4.98 -16.81 -0.23
C LEU A 22 6.51 -16.75 -0.20
N ALA A 23 7.07 -15.64 0.24
CA ALA A 23 8.51 -15.45 0.32
C ALA A 23 9.17 -16.42 1.33
N LEU A 24 8.56 -16.63 2.49
CA LEU A 24 9.00 -17.59 3.51
C LEU A 24 8.94 -19.03 3.00
N LYS A 25 7.84 -19.43 2.37
CA LYS A 25 7.68 -20.76 1.75
C LYS A 25 8.75 -21.02 0.71
N LYS A 26 8.99 -20.05 -0.18
CA LYS A 26 10.03 -20.12 -1.23
C LYS A 26 11.45 -20.28 -0.65
N ARG A 27 11.68 -19.82 0.57
CA ARG A 27 12.94 -19.98 1.31
C ARG A 27 13.00 -21.24 2.18
N GLY A 28 11.94 -22.07 2.18
CA GLY A 28 11.89 -23.34 2.88
C GLY A 28 11.37 -23.28 4.32
N HIS A 29 10.87 -22.13 4.77
CA HIS A 29 10.14 -22.01 6.05
C HIS A 29 8.69 -22.52 5.90
N LYS A 30 8.02 -22.72 7.04
CA LYS A 30 6.63 -23.19 7.14
C LYS A 30 5.73 -22.06 7.66
N PRO A 31 5.23 -21.16 6.80
CA PRO A 31 4.32 -20.12 7.22
C PRO A 31 2.89 -20.65 7.37
N THR A 32 2.18 -20.14 8.39
CA THR A 32 0.73 -20.25 8.55
C THR A 32 0.15 -18.88 8.79
N ILE A 33 -0.90 -18.52 8.05
CA ILE A 33 -1.56 -17.21 8.14
C ILE A 33 -2.80 -17.34 9.02
N TYR A 34 -2.98 -16.42 9.95
CA TYR A 34 -4.16 -16.32 10.84
C TYR A 34 -4.91 -15.03 10.52
N GLU A 35 -6.15 -15.18 10.05
CA GLU A 35 -6.98 -14.06 9.62
C GLU A 35 -8.25 -13.99 10.46
N LYS A 36 -8.59 -12.80 10.93
CA LYS A 36 -9.77 -12.58 11.79
C LYS A 36 -11.09 -12.72 11.06
N THR A 37 -11.12 -12.40 9.76
CA THR A 37 -12.32 -12.42 8.94
C THR A 37 -12.56 -13.79 8.30
N GLU A 38 -13.81 -14.09 8.00
CA GLU A 38 -14.19 -15.28 7.23
C GLU A 38 -13.97 -15.08 5.74
N SER A 39 -14.26 -13.88 5.24
CA SER A 39 -14.10 -13.51 3.84
C SER A 39 -12.86 -12.64 3.67
N LEU A 40 -12.05 -12.94 2.67
CA LEU A 40 -10.88 -12.16 2.27
C LEU A 40 -11.22 -11.12 1.19
N SER A 41 -12.49 -10.75 1.05
CA SER A 41 -12.91 -9.71 0.10
C SER A 41 -12.51 -8.34 0.61
N GLU A 42 -11.62 -7.66 -0.10
CA GLU A 42 -11.29 -6.26 0.16
C GLU A 42 -12.22 -5.32 -0.61
N LEU A 43 -12.70 -4.27 0.06
CA LEU A 43 -13.37 -3.14 -0.58
C LEU A 43 -12.38 -2.46 -1.53
N GLY A 44 -12.73 -2.48 -2.82
CA GLY A 44 -11.84 -2.18 -3.92
C GLY A 44 -11.30 -0.76 -3.98
N ALA A 45 -10.00 -0.61 -3.81
CA ALA A 45 -9.22 0.57 -4.20
C ALA A 45 -8.24 0.20 -5.31
N GLY A 46 -7.91 1.18 -6.15
CA GLY A 46 -6.73 1.06 -7.00
C GLY A 46 -5.45 1.11 -6.16
N ILE A 47 -4.44 0.41 -6.63
CA ILE A 47 -3.06 0.45 -6.12
C ILE A 47 -2.11 0.68 -7.28
N GLN A 48 -1.10 1.49 -7.06
CA GLN A 48 0.02 1.66 -7.98
C GLN A 48 1.15 0.73 -7.57
N LEU A 49 1.53 -0.17 -8.46
CA LEU A 49 2.65 -1.09 -8.30
C LEU A 49 3.88 -0.55 -9.02
N SER A 50 4.77 0.05 -8.27
CA SER A 50 6.03 0.57 -8.78
C SER A 50 7.07 -0.53 -9.02
N PRO A 51 8.13 -0.30 -9.83
CA PRO A 51 9.12 -1.31 -10.22
C PRO A 51 9.73 -2.09 -9.07
N ASN A 52 9.97 -1.45 -7.92
CA ASN A 52 10.49 -2.10 -6.72
C ASN A 52 9.54 -3.18 -6.15
N ALA A 53 8.22 -2.97 -6.24
CA ALA A 53 7.23 -3.96 -5.83
C ALA A 53 7.06 -5.05 -6.91
N ASN A 54 7.00 -4.66 -8.18
CA ASN A 54 6.78 -5.60 -9.28
C ASN A 54 7.90 -6.64 -9.40
N LYS A 55 9.16 -6.26 -9.19
CA LYS A 55 10.26 -7.23 -9.12
C LYS A 55 10.01 -8.35 -8.10
N VAL A 56 9.48 -8.01 -6.94
CA VAL A 56 9.16 -9.00 -5.90
C VAL A 56 7.99 -9.88 -6.33
N LEU A 57 6.93 -9.29 -6.90
CA LEU A 57 5.77 -10.04 -7.38
C LEU A 57 6.12 -10.97 -8.55
N GLU A 58 6.98 -10.53 -9.48
CA GLU A 58 7.54 -11.34 -10.55
C GLU A 58 8.36 -12.51 -9.98
N TYR A 59 9.26 -12.23 -9.02
CA TYR A 59 10.07 -13.27 -8.36
C TYR A 59 9.23 -14.33 -7.66
N LEU A 60 8.06 -13.94 -7.13
CA LEU A 60 7.12 -14.86 -6.47
C LEU A 60 6.13 -15.54 -7.44
N GLY A 61 6.17 -15.23 -8.74
CA GLY A 61 5.27 -15.80 -9.74
C GLY A 61 3.86 -15.21 -9.72
N VAL A 62 3.64 -14.11 -9.00
CA VAL A 62 2.31 -13.49 -8.88
C VAL A 62 1.89 -12.75 -10.14
N MET A 63 2.86 -12.21 -10.90
CA MET A 63 2.56 -11.40 -12.08
C MET A 63 1.93 -12.21 -13.21
N GLU A 64 2.20 -13.51 -13.32
CA GLU A 64 1.56 -14.40 -14.30
C GLU A 64 0.03 -14.47 -14.08
N GLU A 65 -0.40 -14.49 -12.81
CA GLU A 65 -1.82 -14.52 -12.43
C GLU A 65 -2.51 -13.16 -12.50
N LEU A 66 -1.73 -12.08 -12.54
CA LEU A 66 -2.22 -10.70 -12.48
C LEU A 66 -2.23 -10.01 -13.85
N GLN A 67 -1.58 -10.58 -14.86
CA GLN A 67 -1.29 -9.97 -16.16
C GLN A 67 -2.54 -9.39 -16.86
N ALA A 68 -3.68 -10.05 -16.78
CA ALA A 68 -4.93 -9.59 -17.39
C ALA A 68 -5.60 -8.42 -16.68
N ASP A 69 -5.28 -8.21 -15.40
CA ASP A 69 -5.95 -7.25 -14.52
C ASP A 69 -5.12 -5.97 -14.29
N VAL A 70 -3.84 -5.97 -14.68
CA VAL A 70 -2.98 -4.79 -14.58
C VAL A 70 -3.18 -3.84 -15.75
N TYR A 71 -2.89 -2.57 -15.50
CA TYR A 71 -2.78 -1.55 -16.53
C TYR A 71 -1.39 -0.90 -16.47
N GLU A 72 -0.68 -0.79 -17.60
CA GLU A 72 0.62 -0.12 -17.71
C GLU A 72 0.42 1.31 -18.21
N PRO A 73 0.54 2.34 -17.34
CA PRO A 73 0.35 3.72 -17.76
C PRO A 73 1.50 4.23 -18.64
N GLU A 74 1.17 5.04 -19.65
CA GLU A 74 2.15 5.67 -20.54
C GLU A 74 3.07 6.62 -19.77
N ALA A 75 2.48 7.42 -18.89
CA ALA A 75 3.20 8.41 -18.10
C ALA A 75 2.52 8.70 -16.76
N PHE A 76 3.29 9.23 -15.82
CA PHE A 76 2.82 9.88 -14.62
C PHE A 76 2.83 11.40 -14.82
N GLN A 77 1.73 12.09 -14.53
CA GLN A 77 1.56 13.51 -14.75
C GLN A 77 1.08 14.23 -13.49
N PHE A 78 1.70 15.38 -13.20
CA PHE A 78 1.10 16.39 -12.35
C PHE A 78 0.39 17.42 -13.21
N VAL A 79 -0.87 17.74 -12.89
CA VAL A 79 -1.74 18.57 -13.72
C VAL A 79 -2.31 19.71 -12.88
N HIS A 80 -2.42 20.90 -13.48
CA HIS A 80 -3.05 22.06 -12.82
C HIS A 80 -4.56 21.88 -12.77
N TYR A 81 -5.14 21.97 -11.60
CA TYR A 81 -6.54 21.62 -11.30
C TYR A 81 -7.59 22.31 -12.17
N ARG A 82 -7.38 23.57 -12.56
CA ARG A 82 -8.37 24.36 -13.31
C ARG A 82 -8.12 24.38 -14.82
N THR A 83 -6.86 24.43 -15.24
CA THR A 83 -6.50 24.65 -16.67
C THR A 83 -6.16 23.37 -17.42
N GLY A 84 -5.97 22.24 -16.73
CA GLY A 84 -5.49 21.00 -17.35
C GLY A 84 -4.03 21.03 -17.81
N LYS A 85 -3.29 22.13 -17.56
CA LYS A 85 -1.88 22.24 -17.95
C LYS A 85 -1.02 21.22 -17.22
N ILE A 86 -0.21 20.47 -17.97
CA ILE A 86 0.77 19.55 -17.40
C ILE A 86 1.90 20.36 -16.74
N LEU A 87 2.03 20.20 -15.43
CA LEU A 87 3.06 20.86 -14.61
C LEU A 87 4.37 20.09 -14.61
N ALA A 88 4.27 18.76 -14.55
CA ALA A 88 5.41 17.86 -14.66
C ALA A 88 4.95 16.50 -15.20
N GLN A 89 5.82 15.82 -15.94
CA GLN A 89 5.55 14.51 -16.51
C GLN A 89 6.77 13.61 -16.43
N ARG A 90 6.54 12.33 -16.24
CA ARG A 90 7.52 11.26 -16.34
C ARG A 90 6.97 10.13 -17.19
N THR A 91 7.59 9.82 -18.31
CA THR A 91 7.28 8.63 -19.10
C THR A 91 7.56 7.39 -18.29
N LEU A 92 6.60 6.45 -18.26
CA LEU A 92 6.67 5.19 -17.50
C LEU A 92 6.84 4.00 -18.44
N LYS A 93 5.92 3.79 -19.37
CA LYS A 93 5.91 2.66 -20.29
C LYS A 93 7.24 2.55 -21.05
N ASN A 94 7.78 1.35 -21.12
CA ASN A 94 9.09 1.04 -21.67
C ASN A 94 10.29 1.74 -21.00
N SER A 95 10.09 2.96 -20.45
CA SER A 95 11.14 3.73 -19.77
C SER A 95 11.48 3.13 -18.40
N SER A 96 10.45 2.67 -17.67
CA SER A 96 10.64 2.07 -16.34
C SER A 96 11.43 0.78 -16.41
N VAL A 97 11.16 -0.07 -17.36
CA VAL A 97 11.92 -1.31 -17.58
C VAL A 97 13.40 -1.00 -17.85
N LYS A 98 13.68 -0.03 -18.72
CA LYS A 98 15.07 0.36 -19.04
C LYS A 98 15.82 0.94 -17.84
N ILE A 99 15.17 1.72 -16.99
CA ILE A 99 15.81 2.47 -15.90
C ILE A 99 15.83 1.67 -14.60
N TYR A 100 14.76 0.92 -14.32
CA TYR A 100 14.52 0.28 -13.02
C TYR A 100 14.47 -1.25 -13.08
N GLY A 101 14.43 -1.84 -14.30
CA GLY A 101 14.41 -3.29 -14.54
C GLY A 101 13.04 -3.94 -14.39
N SER A 102 11.96 -3.17 -14.23
CA SER A 102 10.57 -3.67 -14.16
C SER A 102 9.60 -2.54 -14.52
N PRO A 103 8.39 -2.84 -15.04
CA PRO A 103 7.39 -1.84 -15.39
C PRO A 103 6.72 -1.20 -14.16
N ASN A 104 5.92 -0.15 -14.39
CA ASN A 104 4.91 0.35 -13.46
C ASN A 104 3.55 -0.22 -13.86
N TYR A 105 2.78 -0.67 -12.89
CA TYR A 105 1.41 -1.11 -13.11
C TYR A 105 0.44 -0.41 -12.15
N ASP A 106 -0.75 -0.13 -12.66
CA ASP A 106 -1.91 0.23 -11.86
C ASP A 106 -2.84 -0.99 -11.80
N VAL A 107 -3.33 -1.35 -10.62
CA VAL A 107 -4.14 -2.55 -10.42
C VAL A 107 -5.23 -2.30 -9.38
N HIS A 108 -6.32 -3.01 -9.47
CA HIS A 108 -7.32 -3.02 -8.41
C HIS A 108 -6.87 -3.93 -7.26
N ARG A 109 -6.98 -3.46 -6.01
CA ARG A 109 -6.45 -4.16 -4.82
C ARG A 109 -7.00 -5.58 -4.66
N ALA A 110 -8.29 -5.77 -4.93
CA ALA A 110 -8.90 -7.10 -4.86
C ALA A 110 -8.33 -8.07 -5.92
N ASP A 111 -7.95 -7.57 -7.10
CA ASP A 111 -7.37 -8.41 -8.15
C ASP A 111 -5.96 -8.85 -7.75
N LEU A 112 -5.15 -7.96 -7.17
CA LEU A 112 -3.84 -8.33 -6.59
C LEU A 112 -3.98 -9.35 -5.46
N GLN A 113 -4.94 -9.16 -4.55
CA GLN A 113 -5.19 -10.11 -3.48
C GLN A 113 -5.63 -11.47 -4.02
N LYS A 114 -6.52 -11.50 -5.02
CA LYS A 114 -6.96 -12.73 -5.69
C LYS A 114 -5.80 -13.47 -6.34
N ALA A 115 -4.90 -12.77 -7.04
CA ALA A 115 -3.70 -13.37 -7.63
C ALA A 115 -2.78 -13.96 -6.55
N LEU A 116 -2.53 -13.23 -5.45
CA LEU A 116 -1.74 -13.72 -4.31
C LEU A 116 -2.37 -14.97 -3.70
N LEU A 117 -3.68 -15.00 -3.50
CA LEU A 117 -4.39 -16.16 -2.95
C LEU A 117 -4.34 -17.39 -3.86
N LYS A 118 -4.34 -17.19 -5.19
CA LYS A 118 -4.13 -18.30 -6.13
C LYS A 118 -2.77 -18.97 -5.92
N ILE A 119 -1.70 -18.17 -5.79
CA ILE A 119 -0.36 -18.71 -5.55
C ILE A 119 -0.25 -19.31 -4.16
N ILE A 120 -0.85 -18.72 -3.13
CA ILE A 120 -0.92 -19.27 -1.76
C ILE A 120 -1.54 -20.67 -1.77
N ASN A 121 -2.64 -20.86 -2.51
CA ASN A 121 -3.29 -22.17 -2.65
C ASN A 121 -2.42 -23.17 -3.43
N LYS A 122 -1.76 -22.73 -4.52
CA LYS A 122 -0.85 -23.56 -5.32
C LYS A 122 0.35 -24.03 -4.48
N GLU A 123 0.87 -23.19 -3.61
CA GLU A 123 1.99 -23.50 -2.70
C GLU A 123 1.54 -24.22 -1.42
N GLU A 124 0.26 -24.56 -1.28
CA GLU A 124 -0.33 -25.26 -0.12
C GLU A 124 -0.03 -24.56 1.21
N ILE A 125 -0.06 -23.21 1.22
CA ILE A 125 0.13 -22.42 2.43
C ILE A 125 -1.21 -22.31 3.16
N GLN A 126 -1.20 -22.69 4.43
CA GLN A 126 -2.41 -22.70 5.26
C GLN A 126 -2.84 -21.27 5.65
N ILE A 127 -4.13 -20.95 5.43
CA ILE A 127 -4.80 -19.76 5.98
C ILE A 127 -5.89 -20.21 6.95
N GLU A 128 -5.74 -19.86 8.21
CA GLU A 128 -6.75 -20.08 9.24
C GLU A 128 -7.62 -18.83 9.38
N LYS A 129 -8.80 -18.87 8.77
CA LYS A 129 -9.83 -17.82 8.86
C LYS A 129 -10.58 -17.88 10.20
N ASN A 130 -11.31 -16.81 10.54
CA ASN A 130 -12.03 -16.69 11.82
C ASN A 130 -11.10 -16.92 13.03
N SER A 131 -9.83 -16.45 12.90
CA SER A 131 -8.76 -16.68 13.87
C SER A 131 -8.26 -15.34 14.43
N GLU A 132 -9.16 -14.59 15.07
CA GLU A 132 -8.82 -13.35 15.77
C GLU A 132 -7.81 -13.61 16.89
N ILE A 133 -6.67 -12.92 16.83
CA ILE A 133 -5.64 -12.98 17.87
C ILE A 133 -6.04 -12.06 19.01
N ILE A 134 -6.20 -12.64 20.22
CA ILE A 134 -6.59 -11.91 21.42
C ILE A 134 -5.43 -11.68 22.39
N ASP A 135 -4.38 -12.50 22.29
CA ASP A 135 -3.19 -12.39 23.12
C ASP A 135 -1.95 -13.01 22.45
N LEU A 136 -0.76 -12.63 22.92
CA LEU A 136 0.51 -13.20 22.48
C LEU A 136 1.57 -13.08 23.56
N TYR A 137 2.48 -14.05 23.62
CA TYR A 137 3.58 -14.09 24.60
C TYR A 137 4.74 -14.95 24.10
N GLU A 138 5.92 -14.76 24.67
CA GLU A 138 7.12 -15.56 24.40
C GLU A 138 7.41 -16.50 25.56
N LYS A 139 7.85 -17.72 25.24
CA LYS A 139 8.48 -18.66 26.18
C LYS A 139 9.87 -19.06 25.67
N ALA A 140 10.64 -19.77 26.47
CA ALA A 140 11.97 -20.23 26.09
C ALA A 140 11.98 -21.02 24.76
N ASN A 141 10.94 -21.82 24.51
CA ASN A 141 10.82 -22.72 23.36
C ASN A 141 10.10 -22.12 22.15
N GLY A 142 9.54 -20.88 22.20
CA GLY A 142 8.84 -20.33 21.06
C GLY A 142 8.06 -19.05 21.35
N ALA A 143 7.42 -18.54 20.29
CA ALA A 143 6.42 -17.50 20.34
C ALA A 143 5.02 -18.10 20.29
N PHE A 144 4.08 -17.56 21.03
CA PHE A 144 2.74 -18.08 21.17
C PHE A 144 1.72 -16.98 20.85
N ILE A 145 0.72 -17.32 20.05
CA ILE A 145 -0.49 -16.51 19.83
C ILE A 145 -1.69 -17.23 20.41
N LYS A 146 -2.64 -16.49 20.94
CA LYS A 146 -3.89 -17.02 21.51
C LYS A 146 -5.07 -16.50 20.71
N THR A 147 -5.89 -17.41 20.23
CA THR A 147 -7.22 -17.13 19.68
C THR A 147 -8.30 -17.43 20.74
N LYS A 148 -9.56 -17.13 20.44
CA LYS A 148 -10.69 -17.56 21.30
C LYS A 148 -10.78 -19.08 21.44
N LYS A 149 -10.21 -19.85 20.49
CA LYS A 149 -10.36 -21.31 20.42
C LYS A 149 -9.16 -22.07 21.01
N ARG A 150 -7.94 -21.57 20.82
CA ARG A 150 -6.70 -22.29 21.16
C ARG A 150 -5.49 -21.38 21.28
N VAL A 151 -4.42 -21.95 21.84
CA VAL A 151 -3.06 -21.38 21.82
C VAL A 151 -2.26 -22.09 20.74
N ILE A 152 -1.51 -21.31 19.96
CA ILE A 152 -0.68 -21.78 18.84
C ILE A 152 0.76 -21.35 19.11
N GLY A 153 1.69 -22.29 19.05
CA GLY A 153 3.13 -22.04 19.18
C GLY A 153 3.82 -22.04 17.84
N SER A 154 4.84 -21.20 17.67
CA SER A 154 5.69 -21.14 16.49
C SER A 154 7.09 -20.63 16.84
N ASP A 155 8.03 -20.70 15.90
CA ASP A 155 9.39 -20.17 16.10
C ASP A 155 9.39 -18.64 16.13
N ALA A 156 8.51 -18.01 15.32
CA ALA A 156 8.31 -16.57 15.30
C ALA A 156 6.88 -16.20 14.91
N VAL A 157 6.47 -14.98 15.30
CA VAL A 157 5.18 -14.39 14.95
C VAL A 157 5.42 -13.06 14.23
N ILE A 158 4.75 -12.88 13.09
CA ILE A 158 4.82 -11.67 12.26
C ILE A 158 3.44 -10.99 12.28
N GLY A 159 3.37 -9.78 12.83
CA GLY A 159 2.18 -8.94 12.78
C GLY A 159 2.08 -8.22 11.44
N ALA A 160 1.20 -8.66 10.57
CA ALA A 160 0.84 -8.06 9.28
C ALA A 160 -0.62 -7.61 9.27
N ASP A 161 -1.15 -7.24 10.43
CA ASP A 161 -2.55 -7.00 10.75
C ASP A 161 -2.97 -5.52 10.63
N GLY A 162 -2.22 -4.73 9.84
CA GLY A 162 -2.57 -3.40 9.40
C GLY A 162 -2.42 -2.30 10.47
N ILE A 163 -2.97 -1.12 10.18
CA ILE A 163 -2.80 0.07 11.02
C ILE A 163 -3.38 -0.10 12.44
N HIS A 164 -4.39 -0.97 12.60
CA HIS A 164 -5.01 -1.31 13.89
C HIS A 164 -4.42 -2.58 14.53
N SER A 165 -3.14 -2.85 14.26
CA SER A 165 -2.45 -4.07 14.67
C SER A 165 -2.61 -4.42 16.15
N VAL A 166 -3.18 -5.59 16.42
CA VAL A 166 -3.25 -6.19 17.76
C VAL A 166 -1.87 -6.61 18.23
N VAL A 167 -1.03 -7.13 17.32
CA VAL A 167 0.36 -7.52 17.63
C VAL A 167 1.15 -6.31 18.10
N ARG A 168 1.05 -5.17 17.40
CA ARG A 168 1.69 -3.90 17.80
C ARG A 168 1.21 -3.46 19.18
N LYS A 169 -0.11 -3.39 19.39
CA LYS A 169 -0.71 -2.96 20.65
C LYS A 169 -0.23 -3.82 21.84
N LYS A 170 -0.18 -5.12 21.67
CA LYS A 170 0.25 -6.04 22.74
C LYS A 170 1.73 -5.94 23.09
N LEU A 171 2.60 -5.67 22.12
CA LEU A 171 4.06 -5.67 22.34
C LEU A 171 4.62 -4.29 22.74
N TRP A 172 4.02 -3.21 22.24
CA TRP A 172 4.51 -1.85 22.47
C TRP A 172 3.52 -0.94 23.21
N GLY A 173 2.34 -1.47 23.56
CA GLY A 173 1.29 -0.69 24.22
C GLY A 173 0.37 0.02 23.22
N GLU A 174 -0.63 0.72 23.75
CA GLU A 174 -1.53 1.53 22.95
C GLU A 174 -0.80 2.77 22.45
N ASP A 175 -0.75 2.94 21.14
CA ASP A 175 -0.48 4.20 20.49
C ASP A 175 -1.65 4.51 19.55
N GLN A 176 -2.16 5.72 19.61
CA GLN A 176 -3.25 6.13 18.73
C GLN A 176 -2.71 6.59 17.38
N ALA A 177 -3.35 6.14 16.30
CA ALA A 177 -3.15 6.74 15.01
C ALA A 177 -3.59 8.21 15.05
N ARG A 178 -2.78 9.11 14.47
CA ARG A 178 -3.06 10.53 14.45
C ARG A 178 -3.88 10.87 13.21
N TYR A 179 -5.01 11.53 13.36
CA TYR A 179 -5.71 12.16 12.25
C TYR A 179 -4.84 13.25 11.61
N THR A 180 -4.76 13.26 10.29
CA THR A 180 -3.82 14.14 9.56
C THR A 180 -4.45 15.42 9.04
N GLY A 181 -5.72 15.68 9.35
CA GLY A 181 -6.46 16.81 8.79
C GLY A 181 -6.85 16.60 7.32
N ASN A 182 -6.76 15.38 6.82
CA ASN A 182 -7.10 15.06 5.43
C ASN A 182 -8.16 13.97 5.37
N VAL A 183 -9.15 14.16 4.51
CA VAL A 183 -10.16 13.18 4.16
C VAL A 183 -9.91 12.69 2.74
N ALA A 184 -9.99 11.39 2.56
CA ALA A 184 -9.93 10.75 1.25
C ALA A 184 -11.31 10.30 0.80
N TRP A 185 -11.64 10.62 -0.44
CA TRP A 185 -12.81 10.13 -1.15
C TRP A 185 -12.36 9.20 -2.26
N ARG A 186 -13.02 8.09 -2.43
CA ARG A 186 -12.65 7.08 -3.41
C ARG A 186 -13.84 6.63 -4.23
N MET A 187 -13.64 6.54 -5.53
CA MET A 187 -14.63 6.02 -6.46
C MET A 187 -13.98 5.21 -7.57
N LEU A 188 -14.76 4.32 -8.14
CA LEU A 188 -14.41 3.52 -9.31
C LEU A 188 -15.47 3.81 -10.40
N VAL A 189 -15.03 4.38 -11.51
CA VAL A 189 -15.91 4.82 -12.60
C VAL A 189 -15.67 3.93 -13.82
N PRO A 190 -16.71 3.29 -14.40
CA PRO A 190 -16.56 2.56 -15.65
C PRO A 190 -16.07 3.47 -16.77
N ILE A 191 -15.09 3.03 -17.55
CA ILE A 191 -14.49 3.87 -18.58
C ILE A 191 -15.49 4.28 -19.67
N GLU A 192 -16.45 3.43 -19.95
CA GLU A 192 -17.54 3.67 -20.90
C GLU A 192 -18.47 4.84 -20.52
N ALA A 193 -18.48 5.22 -19.25
CA ALA A 193 -19.28 6.36 -18.75
C ALA A 193 -18.58 7.71 -18.93
N ILE A 194 -17.33 7.73 -19.42
CA ILE A 194 -16.50 8.92 -19.59
C ILE A 194 -16.28 9.18 -21.08
N SER A 195 -16.42 10.44 -21.52
CA SER A 195 -16.14 10.83 -22.90
C SER A 195 -14.73 10.46 -23.34
N SER A 196 -14.59 9.91 -24.54
CA SER A 196 -13.30 9.48 -25.10
C SER A 196 -12.23 10.59 -25.13
N LYS A 197 -12.65 11.86 -25.23
CA LYS A 197 -11.73 13.01 -25.18
C LYS A 197 -10.97 13.18 -23.88
N PHE A 198 -11.49 12.60 -22.75
CA PHE A 198 -10.87 12.66 -21.44
C PHE A 198 -10.19 11.36 -21.02
N ILE A 199 -10.39 10.29 -21.80
CA ILE A 199 -9.74 9.01 -21.55
C ILE A 199 -8.27 9.12 -21.99
N GLN A 200 -7.37 9.14 -21.03
CA GLN A 200 -5.93 9.15 -21.30
C GLN A 200 -5.25 7.98 -20.58
N GLN A 201 -4.25 7.44 -21.21
CA GLN A 201 -3.47 6.28 -20.72
C GLN A 201 -2.43 6.67 -19.65
N ASN A 202 -2.70 7.73 -18.91
CA ASN A 202 -1.77 8.30 -17.94
C ASN A 202 -2.33 8.24 -16.52
N THR A 203 -1.44 8.02 -15.56
CA THR A 203 -1.72 8.32 -14.16
C THR A 203 -1.62 9.81 -13.96
N LYS A 204 -2.70 10.47 -13.52
CA LYS A 204 -2.75 11.92 -13.30
C LYS A 204 -2.93 12.25 -11.82
N VAL A 205 -2.22 13.27 -11.37
CA VAL A 205 -2.42 13.92 -10.08
C VAL A 205 -2.69 15.40 -10.34
N TRP A 206 -3.95 15.78 -10.16
CA TRP A 206 -4.40 17.16 -10.28
C TRP A 206 -4.15 17.91 -8.99
N LEU A 207 -3.39 18.99 -9.05
CA LEU A 207 -2.99 19.76 -7.87
C LEU A 207 -3.76 21.07 -7.77
N GLY A 208 -4.46 21.28 -6.67
CA GLY A 208 -5.20 22.50 -6.35
C GLY A 208 -4.98 22.95 -4.89
N PRO A 209 -5.51 24.11 -4.53
CA PRO A 209 -5.43 24.62 -3.17
C PRO A 209 -6.14 23.68 -2.19
N LYS A 210 -5.45 23.25 -1.12
CA LYS A 210 -5.96 22.41 -0.02
C LYS A 210 -6.58 21.07 -0.44
N LYS A 211 -6.44 20.68 -1.72
CA LYS A 211 -6.99 19.42 -2.25
C LYS A 211 -6.27 18.97 -3.51
N HIS A 212 -6.31 17.67 -3.78
CA HIS A 212 -5.82 17.11 -5.04
C HIS A 212 -6.69 15.92 -5.46
N PHE A 213 -6.60 15.57 -6.74
CA PHE A 213 -7.36 14.49 -7.32
C PHE A 213 -6.42 13.57 -8.08
N VAL A 214 -6.45 12.28 -7.75
CA VAL A 214 -5.63 11.24 -8.40
C VAL A 214 -6.53 10.36 -9.25
N GLN A 215 -6.11 10.09 -10.50
CA GLN A 215 -6.83 9.17 -11.38
C GLN A 215 -5.87 8.28 -12.16
N TYR A 216 -6.26 7.02 -12.34
CA TYR A 216 -5.55 6.03 -13.15
C TYR A 216 -6.45 4.84 -13.50
N LEU A 217 -6.13 4.15 -14.59
CA LEU A 217 -6.88 3.01 -15.07
C LEU A 217 -6.54 1.74 -14.29
N VAL A 218 -7.53 0.90 -14.03
CA VAL A 218 -7.41 -0.39 -13.36
C VAL A 218 -8.28 -1.45 -14.06
N LYS A 219 -8.18 -2.71 -13.65
CA LYS A 219 -8.95 -3.83 -14.23
C LYS A 219 -8.75 -3.93 -15.75
N GLY A 220 -7.47 -4.01 -16.16
CA GLY A 220 -7.14 -4.07 -17.59
C GLY A 220 -7.51 -2.82 -18.39
N GLY A 221 -7.79 -1.68 -17.72
CA GLY A 221 -8.19 -0.43 -18.37
C GLY A 221 -9.71 -0.18 -18.44
N ASN A 222 -10.52 -1.09 -17.91
CA ASN A 222 -11.99 -0.99 -17.98
C ASN A 222 -12.60 0.00 -16.96
N PHE A 223 -11.84 0.37 -15.94
CA PHE A 223 -12.30 1.29 -14.89
C PHE A 223 -11.26 2.37 -14.60
N LEU A 224 -11.75 3.58 -14.34
CA LEU A 224 -10.97 4.67 -13.79
C LEU A 224 -11.09 4.65 -12.27
N ASN A 225 -9.98 4.43 -11.57
CA ASN A 225 -9.89 4.60 -10.13
C ASN A 225 -9.58 6.05 -9.81
N CYS A 226 -10.40 6.66 -8.95
CA CYS A 226 -10.23 8.03 -8.53
C CYS A 226 -10.09 8.13 -7.00
N VAL A 227 -9.15 8.95 -6.55
CA VAL A 227 -8.96 9.29 -5.14
C VAL A 227 -8.87 10.80 -5.01
N CYS A 228 -9.83 11.39 -4.31
CA CYS A 228 -9.84 12.82 -4.02
C CYS A 228 -9.39 13.02 -2.57
N LEU A 229 -8.40 13.87 -2.36
CA LEU A 229 -7.90 14.19 -1.03
C LEU A 229 -8.18 15.67 -0.75
N VAL A 230 -8.79 15.92 0.41
CA VAL A 230 -9.27 17.26 0.82
C VAL A 230 -8.82 17.51 2.25
N GLU A 231 -8.27 18.71 2.52
CA GLU A 231 -8.03 19.17 3.89
C GLU A 231 -9.37 19.44 4.57
N GLN A 232 -9.64 18.72 5.66
CA GLN A 232 -10.86 18.85 6.45
C GLN A 232 -10.54 18.55 7.92
N ASN A 233 -10.62 19.53 8.79
CA ASN A 233 -10.20 19.40 10.20
C ASN A 233 -11.26 18.75 11.11
N ASP A 234 -12.53 18.74 10.71
CA ASP A 234 -13.66 18.34 11.55
C ASP A 234 -14.09 16.88 11.39
N TRP A 235 -13.24 16.06 10.77
CA TRP A 235 -13.55 14.65 10.55
C TRP A 235 -13.11 13.79 11.73
N THR A 236 -14.02 12.96 12.26
CA THR A 236 -13.78 12.11 13.43
C THR A 236 -13.90 10.61 13.15
N ASN A 237 -14.48 10.20 12.00
CA ASN A 237 -14.73 8.81 11.71
C ASN A 237 -13.53 8.14 11.02
N GLU A 238 -13.05 7.01 11.59
CA GLU A 238 -11.95 6.21 11.05
C GLU A 238 -12.43 5.10 10.09
N ASP A 239 -13.76 4.88 9.96
CA ASP A 239 -14.32 3.84 9.12
C ASP A 239 -14.20 4.18 7.64
N TRP A 240 -13.38 3.43 6.91
CA TRP A 240 -13.16 3.59 5.48
C TRP A 240 -14.21 2.91 4.58
N SER A 241 -15.23 2.33 5.17
CA SER A 241 -16.45 1.82 4.50
C SER A 241 -17.61 2.82 4.49
N GLU A 242 -17.44 4.01 5.09
CA GLU A 242 -18.46 5.05 5.10
C GLU A 242 -18.77 5.53 3.69
N LYS A 243 -20.04 5.57 3.36
CA LYS A 243 -20.51 6.07 2.06
C LYS A 243 -20.42 7.59 2.03
N GLY A 244 -19.81 8.12 0.98
CA GLY A 244 -19.74 9.56 0.72
C GLY A 244 -20.96 10.08 -0.02
N ASP A 245 -21.26 11.37 0.17
CA ASP A 245 -22.25 12.08 -0.62
C ASP A 245 -21.59 12.68 -1.87
N ILE A 246 -22.06 12.28 -3.05
CA ILE A 246 -21.55 12.78 -4.33
C ILE A 246 -21.84 14.27 -4.52
N SER A 247 -22.92 14.79 -3.96
CA SER A 247 -23.29 16.21 -4.04
C SER A 247 -22.30 17.07 -3.26
N GLU A 248 -21.87 16.62 -2.08
CA GLU A 248 -20.80 17.25 -1.30
C GLU A 248 -19.49 17.29 -2.12
N LEU A 249 -19.10 16.16 -2.71
CA LEU A 249 -17.86 16.06 -3.48
C LEU A 249 -17.89 16.95 -4.73
N LYS A 250 -19.01 16.98 -5.47
CA LYS A 250 -19.21 17.89 -6.63
C LYS A 250 -19.08 19.35 -6.21
N HIS A 251 -19.65 19.76 -5.08
CA HIS A 251 -19.51 21.11 -4.55
C HIS A 251 -18.05 21.46 -4.23
N ILE A 252 -17.33 20.56 -3.57
CA ILE A 252 -15.92 20.74 -3.23
C ILE A 252 -15.05 20.96 -4.47
N PHE A 253 -15.33 20.27 -5.57
CA PHE A 253 -14.55 20.32 -6.82
C PHE A 253 -15.20 21.16 -7.92
N SER A 254 -16.20 21.99 -7.63
CA SER A 254 -17.02 22.72 -8.61
C SER A 254 -16.25 23.67 -9.55
N ASP A 255 -15.10 24.19 -9.10
CA ASP A 255 -14.25 25.10 -9.87
C ASP A 255 -13.08 24.39 -10.59
N TRP A 256 -13.10 23.05 -10.64
CA TRP A 256 -12.06 22.25 -11.27
C TRP A 256 -12.32 22.01 -12.75
N HIS A 257 -11.30 21.52 -13.46
CA HIS A 257 -11.33 21.26 -14.89
C HIS A 257 -12.52 20.39 -15.31
N PRO A 258 -13.10 20.62 -16.51
CA PRO A 258 -14.26 19.84 -17.00
C PRO A 258 -14.08 18.33 -17.00
N GLU A 259 -12.86 17.81 -17.17
CA GLU A 259 -12.58 16.38 -17.03
C GLU A 259 -12.94 15.86 -15.62
N ILE A 260 -12.66 16.64 -14.57
CA ILE A 260 -13.01 16.26 -13.20
C ILE A 260 -14.52 16.31 -12.97
N GLN A 261 -15.20 17.33 -13.52
CA GLN A 261 -16.67 17.44 -13.43
C GLN A 261 -17.33 16.22 -14.05
N GLU A 262 -16.92 15.83 -15.26
CA GLU A 262 -17.49 14.68 -15.95
C GLU A 262 -17.27 13.36 -15.20
N ILE A 263 -16.07 13.16 -14.62
CA ILE A 263 -15.78 11.97 -13.78
C ILE A 263 -16.73 11.93 -12.57
N LEU A 264 -16.94 13.06 -11.90
CA LEU A 264 -17.84 13.15 -10.74
C LEU A 264 -19.31 12.94 -11.15
N GLU A 265 -19.73 13.43 -12.31
CA GLU A 265 -21.07 13.20 -12.86
C GLU A 265 -21.32 11.73 -13.22
N SER A 266 -20.29 11.05 -13.73
CA SER A 266 -20.33 9.65 -14.12
C SER A 266 -20.24 8.67 -12.94
N THR A 267 -20.04 9.19 -11.71
CA THR A 267 -19.93 8.36 -10.51
C THR A 267 -21.29 7.84 -10.08
N LYS A 268 -21.46 6.50 -10.03
CA LYS A 268 -22.71 5.86 -9.62
C LYS A 268 -22.98 6.08 -8.13
N ALA A 269 -24.25 6.31 -7.78
CA ALA A 269 -24.68 6.39 -6.39
C ALA A 269 -24.29 5.12 -5.61
N GLY A 270 -23.75 5.29 -4.40
CA GLY A 270 -23.31 4.19 -3.55
C GLY A 270 -21.94 3.59 -3.86
N SER A 271 -21.24 4.04 -4.93
CA SER A 271 -19.88 3.63 -5.26
C SER A 271 -18.79 4.56 -4.69
N LEU A 272 -19.20 5.63 -3.99
CA LEU A 272 -18.33 6.61 -3.36
C LEU A 272 -18.15 6.29 -1.87
N PHE A 273 -16.89 6.23 -1.42
CA PHE A 273 -16.50 6.02 -0.03
C PHE A 273 -15.67 7.19 0.48
N LYS A 274 -15.81 7.51 1.78
CA LYS A 274 -15.16 8.64 2.44
C LYS A 274 -14.54 8.18 3.76
N TRP A 275 -13.29 8.57 4.06
CA TRP A 275 -12.66 8.27 5.35
C TRP A 275 -11.55 9.26 5.70
N GLY A 276 -11.31 9.44 7.01
CA GLY A 276 -10.20 10.23 7.51
C GLY A 276 -8.86 9.52 7.31
N LEU A 277 -7.84 10.25 6.88
CA LEU A 277 -6.50 9.73 6.79
C LEU A 277 -5.77 9.83 8.13
N HIS A 278 -5.30 8.69 8.59
CA HIS A 278 -4.53 8.57 9.82
C HIS A 278 -3.10 8.14 9.52
N ASP A 279 -2.15 8.65 10.28
CA ASP A 279 -0.75 8.25 10.24
C ASP A 279 -0.22 7.88 11.63
N ARG A 280 0.99 7.33 11.64
CA ARG A 280 1.78 7.10 12.85
C ARG A 280 3.21 7.57 12.61
N ALA A 281 3.86 8.04 13.65
CA ALA A 281 5.29 8.35 13.58
C ALA A 281 6.10 7.07 13.23
N PRO A 282 7.21 7.21 12.50
CA PRO A 282 8.10 6.08 12.24
C PRO A 282 8.56 5.40 13.54
N MET A 283 8.40 4.07 13.62
CA MET A 283 8.86 3.30 14.77
C MET A 283 10.37 3.15 14.77
N ASN A 284 10.98 3.28 15.94
CA ASN A 284 12.41 3.03 16.14
C ASN A 284 12.74 1.53 16.21
N LYS A 285 11.82 0.73 16.75
CA LYS A 285 11.91 -0.73 16.87
C LYS A 285 10.56 -1.34 16.57
N TRP A 286 10.53 -2.38 15.76
CA TRP A 286 9.36 -3.18 15.45
C TRP A 286 9.57 -4.69 15.60
N SER A 287 10.76 -5.10 16.07
CA SER A 287 11.07 -6.47 16.47
C SER A 287 11.32 -6.54 17.98
N LYS A 288 10.73 -7.53 18.64
CA LYS A 288 10.85 -7.78 20.08
C LYS A 288 10.85 -9.28 20.33
N GLY A 289 12.03 -9.82 20.68
CA GLY A 289 12.17 -11.27 20.86
C GLY A 289 11.89 -12.05 19.58
N ARG A 290 10.90 -12.93 19.63
CA ARG A 290 10.44 -13.75 18.50
C ARG A 290 9.27 -13.12 17.71
N PHE A 291 9.02 -11.84 17.91
CA PHE A 291 7.95 -11.09 17.24
C PHE A 291 8.52 -9.99 16.37
N SER A 292 7.88 -9.73 15.24
CA SER A 292 8.14 -8.56 14.41
C SER A 292 6.89 -8.06 13.73
N LEU A 293 6.86 -6.80 13.32
CA LEU A 293 5.79 -6.19 12.54
C LEU A 293 6.18 -6.08 11.08
N LEU A 294 5.18 -6.01 10.20
CA LEU A 294 5.33 -5.89 8.74
C LEU A 294 4.24 -4.98 8.15
N GLY A 295 4.60 -4.19 7.15
CA GLY A 295 3.66 -3.31 6.46
C GLY A 295 3.03 -2.26 7.38
N ASP A 296 1.73 -2.00 7.23
CA ASP A 296 1.03 -0.95 7.98
C ASP A 296 0.97 -1.21 9.50
N ALA A 297 1.22 -2.43 9.97
CA ALA A 297 1.39 -2.70 11.39
C ALA A 297 2.65 -2.02 11.95
N ALA A 298 3.72 -1.90 11.14
CA ALA A 298 4.98 -1.26 11.51
C ALA A 298 5.04 0.22 11.08
N HIS A 299 4.64 0.52 9.82
CA HIS A 299 4.89 1.81 9.18
C HIS A 299 3.72 2.28 8.31
N PRO A 300 2.51 2.47 8.87
CA PRO A 300 1.39 3.02 8.13
C PRO A 300 1.76 4.40 7.58
N MET A 301 1.36 4.69 6.35
CA MET A 301 1.74 5.93 5.67
C MET A 301 0.60 6.51 4.86
N LEU A 302 0.65 7.82 4.67
CA LEU A 302 -0.27 8.54 3.81
C LEU A 302 -0.07 8.14 2.32
N PRO A 303 -1.12 8.18 1.49
CA PRO A 303 -1.07 7.72 0.10
C PRO A 303 -0.28 8.64 -0.86
N PHE A 304 0.30 9.74 -0.39
CA PHE A 304 0.94 10.80 -1.19
C PHE A 304 2.26 10.41 -1.89
N VAL A 305 2.71 9.17 -1.79
CA VAL A 305 3.87 8.63 -2.51
C VAL A 305 3.56 7.30 -3.20
N ALA A 306 2.34 6.77 -3.06
CA ALA A 306 1.90 5.48 -3.59
C ALA A 306 2.87 4.32 -3.26
N GLN A 307 3.47 4.30 -2.05
CA GLN A 307 4.47 3.31 -1.66
C GLN A 307 4.03 2.38 -0.52
N GLY A 308 2.85 2.56 0.07
CA GLY A 308 2.42 1.73 1.21
C GLY A 308 2.44 0.24 0.89
N ALA A 309 1.73 -0.18 -0.16
CA ALA A 309 1.72 -1.57 -0.61
C ALA A 309 3.12 -2.03 -1.07
N ALA A 310 3.88 -1.18 -1.78
CA ALA A 310 5.23 -1.50 -2.22
C ALA A 310 6.18 -1.77 -1.04
N MET A 311 6.10 -0.98 0.04
CA MET A 311 6.90 -1.22 1.24
C MET A 311 6.53 -2.55 1.92
N ALA A 312 5.22 -2.88 2.03
CA ALA A 312 4.79 -4.16 2.59
C ALA A 312 5.22 -5.37 1.74
N ILE A 313 5.21 -5.23 0.41
CA ILE A 313 5.70 -6.25 -0.53
C ILE A 313 7.22 -6.46 -0.38
N GLU A 314 7.98 -5.37 -0.31
CA GLU A 314 9.42 -5.44 -0.05
C GLU A 314 9.74 -6.05 1.32
N ASP A 315 8.95 -5.72 2.34
CA ASP A 315 9.11 -6.27 3.68
C ASP A 315 9.04 -7.79 3.68
N GLY A 316 8.05 -8.36 2.96
CA GLY A 316 7.87 -9.81 2.90
C GLY A 316 9.09 -10.55 2.37
N ILE A 317 9.71 -10.06 1.29
CA ILE A 317 10.88 -10.73 0.71
C ILE A 317 12.15 -10.51 1.56
N VAL A 318 12.33 -9.31 2.15
CA VAL A 318 13.48 -9.03 3.01
C VAL A 318 13.38 -9.80 4.33
N LEU A 319 12.18 -9.94 4.91
CA LEU A 319 11.92 -10.78 6.08
C LEU A 319 12.34 -12.23 5.82
N ALA A 320 11.90 -12.81 4.71
CA ALA A 320 12.23 -14.18 4.35
C ALA A 320 13.74 -14.37 4.10
N SER A 321 14.40 -13.40 3.44
CA SER A 321 15.85 -13.41 3.24
C SER A 321 16.60 -13.36 4.58
N SER A 322 16.21 -12.45 5.47
CA SER A 322 16.84 -12.27 6.78
C SER A 322 16.67 -13.50 7.68
N LEU A 323 15.46 -14.09 7.75
CA LEU A 323 15.25 -15.31 8.54
C LEU A 323 16.05 -16.49 7.99
N SER A 324 16.23 -16.59 6.69
CA SER A 324 17.02 -17.65 6.05
C SER A 324 18.54 -17.47 6.22
N SER A 325 19.01 -16.29 6.58
CA SER A 325 20.43 -15.99 6.77
C SER A 325 20.95 -16.31 8.16
N PHE A 326 20.07 -16.57 9.12
CA PHE A 326 20.43 -16.83 10.52
C PHE A 326 19.76 -18.10 11.05
N ASN A 327 20.51 -18.91 11.81
CA ASN A 327 19.92 -20.04 12.54
C ASN A 327 19.11 -19.61 13.78
N ASN A 328 19.27 -18.37 14.20
CA ASN A 328 18.53 -17.78 15.32
C ASN A 328 17.48 -16.80 14.78
N VAL A 329 16.22 -17.14 14.98
CA VAL A 329 15.08 -16.33 14.54
C VAL A 329 15.15 -14.88 15.03
N LYS A 330 15.57 -14.65 16.30
CA LYS A 330 15.67 -13.29 16.86
C LYS A 330 16.69 -12.43 16.10
N LEU A 331 17.82 -13.03 15.70
CA LEU A 331 18.82 -12.34 14.89
C LEU A 331 18.29 -12.05 13.49
N GLY A 332 17.58 -12.98 12.86
CA GLY A 332 16.93 -12.77 11.57
C GLY A 332 15.89 -11.65 11.60
N LEU A 333 15.05 -11.59 12.63
CA LEU A 333 14.06 -10.51 12.80
C LEU A 333 14.74 -9.14 13.03
N ASN A 334 15.82 -9.08 13.79
CA ASN A 334 16.58 -7.85 13.97
C ASN A 334 17.28 -7.39 12.69
N ASP A 335 17.81 -8.31 11.88
CA ASP A 335 18.40 -8.02 10.57
C ASP A 335 17.35 -7.46 9.60
N TYR A 336 16.19 -8.09 9.54
CA TYR A 336 15.05 -7.59 8.78
C TYR A 336 14.69 -6.14 9.16
N GLU A 337 14.49 -5.88 10.46
CA GLU A 337 14.20 -4.52 10.95
C GLU A 337 15.27 -3.52 10.51
N ASN A 338 16.55 -3.86 10.70
CA ASN A 338 17.66 -2.98 10.36
C ASN A 338 17.75 -2.66 8.86
N LYS A 339 17.43 -3.63 7.99
CA LYS A 339 17.39 -3.44 6.54
C LYS A 339 16.22 -2.56 6.10
N ARG A 340 15.11 -2.57 6.83
CA ARG A 340 13.85 -1.95 6.39
C ARG A 340 13.53 -0.61 7.04
N LYS A 341 13.79 -0.42 8.33
CA LYS A 341 13.30 0.73 9.12
C LYS A 341 13.66 2.11 8.54
N TYR A 342 14.86 2.29 8.00
CA TYR A 342 15.25 3.57 7.43
C TYR A 342 14.54 3.86 6.10
N ARG A 343 14.33 2.83 5.29
CA ARG A 343 13.65 2.96 4.01
C ARG A 343 12.17 3.28 4.19
N THR A 344 11.49 2.56 5.06
CA THR A 344 10.06 2.78 5.35
C THR A 344 9.84 4.12 6.05
N ALA A 345 10.69 4.50 7.01
CA ALA A 345 10.65 5.82 7.63
C ALA A 345 10.87 6.96 6.62
N LYS A 346 11.74 6.77 5.61
CA LYS A 346 11.90 7.71 4.50
C LYS A 346 10.60 7.84 3.68
N ALA A 347 9.91 6.73 3.41
CA ALA A 347 8.65 6.73 2.68
C ALA A 347 7.56 7.48 3.49
N GLN A 348 7.41 7.18 4.79
CA GLN A 348 6.48 7.88 5.68
C GLN A 348 6.73 9.39 5.70
N LYS A 349 7.96 9.83 5.96
CA LYS A 349 8.34 11.26 5.97
C LYS A 349 8.12 11.93 4.62
N THR A 350 8.38 11.23 3.51
CA THR A 350 8.14 11.78 2.17
C THR A 350 6.66 11.93 1.91
N ALA A 351 5.83 10.96 2.32
CA ALA A 351 4.38 11.02 2.20
C ALA A 351 3.80 12.21 2.99
N THR A 352 4.19 12.38 4.24
CA THR A 352 3.75 13.51 5.10
C THR A 352 4.18 14.86 4.48
N ARG A 353 5.41 14.98 4.00
CA ARG A 353 5.87 16.19 3.32
C ARG A 353 5.09 16.49 2.04
N ASN A 354 4.79 15.47 1.23
CA ASN A 354 4.03 15.63 0.01
C ASN A 354 2.58 16.07 0.29
N ALA A 355 1.98 15.66 1.40
CA ALA A 355 0.66 16.14 1.82
C ALA A 355 0.62 17.67 1.85
N THR A 356 1.62 18.31 2.50
CA THR A 356 1.74 19.78 2.52
C THR A 356 2.05 20.36 1.13
N ILE A 357 3.00 19.76 0.39
CA ILE A 357 3.44 20.30 -0.90
C ILE A 357 2.31 20.27 -1.95
N PHE A 358 1.53 19.20 -2.02
CA PHE A 358 0.48 19.06 -3.02
C PHE A 358 -0.66 20.08 -2.82
N HIS A 359 -0.90 20.49 -1.60
CA HIS A 359 -1.99 21.39 -1.20
C HIS A 359 -1.60 22.87 -1.13
N LEU A 360 -0.35 23.23 -1.50
CA LEU A 360 0.08 24.63 -1.53
C LEU A 360 -0.82 25.47 -2.47
N SER A 361 -1.13 26.68 -2.04
CA SER A 361 -1.93 27.67 -2.75
C SER A 361 -1.10 28.88 -3.17
N ASP A 362 -1.69 29.75 -3.98
CA ASP A 362 -1.20 31.07 -4.36
C ASP A 362 0.26 31.09 -4.83
N PHE A 363 1.06 32.02 -4.34
CA PHE A 363 2.46 32.18 -4.68
C PHE A 363 3.30 30.92 -4.47
N PHE A 364 3.06 30.19 -3.39
CA PHE A 364 3.78 28.95 -3.11
C PHE A 364 3.46 27.83 -4.11
N ALA A 365 2.24 27.81 -4.66
CA ALA A 365 1.89 26.87 -5.72
C ALA A 365 2.66 27.14 -7.02
N ILE A 366 2.92 28.41 -7.36
CA ILE A 366 3.74 28.78 -8.54
C ILE A 366 5.15 28.23 -8.37
N PHE A 367 5.77 28.46 -7.21
CA PHE A 367 7.10 27.94 -6.90
C PHE A 367 7.13 26.40 -6.92
N ARG A 368 6.16 25.75 -6.27
CA ARG A 368 5.97 24.28 -6.34
C ARG A 368 5.98 23.81 -7.79
N ASN A 369 5.16 24.41 -8.64
CA ASN A 369 4.99 23.99 -10.04
C ASN A 369 6.30 24.10 -10.83
N LEU A 370 7.13 25.13 -10.55
CA LEU A 370 8.42 25.30 -11.20
C LEU A 370 9.41 24.20 -10.87
N VAL A 371 9.45 23.76 -9.60
CA VAL A 371 10.42 22.77 -9.13
C VAL A 371 9.94 21.32 -9.28
N MET A 372 8.64 21.09 -9.52
CA MET A 372 8.06 19.74 -9.63
C MET A 372 8.71 18.86 -10.68
N LYS A 373 9.15 19.42 -11.82
CA LYS A 373 9.85 18.70 -12.90
C LYS A 373 11.12 17.99 -12.40
N PHE A 374 11.84 18.60 -11.48
CA PHE A 374 13.06 18.03 -10.89
C PHE A 374 12.75 17.05 -9.76
N PHE A 375 11.73 17.34 -8.96
CA PHE A 375 11.35 16.53 -7.82
C PHE A 375 10.79 15.17 -8.21
N ILE A 376 9.95 15.08 -9.24
CA ILE A 376 9.33 13.83 -9.66
C ILE A 376 10.36 12.74 -9.96
N LYS A 377 11.41 13.09 -10.72
CA LYS A 377 12.50 12.15 -11.03
C LYS A 377 13.21 11.68 -9.78
N LYS A 378 13.60 12.62 -8.90
CA LYS A 378 14.36 12.31 -7.67
C LYS A 378 13.56 11.43 -6.70
N ILE A 379 12.26 11.67 -6.56
CA ILE A 379 11.38 10.86 -5.71
C ILE A 379 11.25 9.45 -6.29
N MET A 380 10.91 9.31 -7.57
CA MET A 380 10.78 8.01 -8.21
C MET A 380 12.08 7.21 -8.14
N ASP A 381 13.21 7.81 -8.54
CA ASP A 381 14.51 7.15 -8.48
C ASP A 381 14.86 6.66 -7.07
N SER A 382 14.47 7.39 -6.03
CA SER A 382 14.78 7.03 -4.64
C SER A 382 14.04 5.81 -4.12
N PHE A 383 12.89 5.45 -4.76
CA PHE A 383 12.09 4.28 -4.39
C PHE A 383 12.22 3.15 -5.43
N TYR A 384 12.11 3.48 -6.72
CA TYR A 384 11.98 2.50 -7.80
C TYR A 384 13.26 1.71 -8.10
N LYS A 385 14.44 2.30 -7.85
CA LYS A 385 15.75 1.63 -8.04
C LYS A 385 16.05 0.54 -7.01
N TYR A 386 15.29 0.50 -5.91
CA TYR A 386 15.56 -0.48 -4.86
C TYR A 386 15.23 -1.89 -5.34
N ASP A 387 16.16 -2.79 -5.07
CA ASP A 387 15.99 -4.21 -5.29
C ASP A 387 15.98 -4.94 -3.93
N ALA A 388 14.78 -5.34 -3.51
CA ALA A 388 14.57 -6.03 -2.25
C ALA A 388 15.03 -7.52 -2.29
N ILE A 389 15.14 -8.11 -3.49
CA ILE A 389 15.49 -9.52 -3.67
C ILE A 389 16.99 -9.72 -3.38
N SER A 390 17.80 -8.71 -3.69
CA SER A 390 19.26 -8.73 -3.49
C SER A 390 19.68 -8.46 -2.03
N LYS A 391 18.73 -8.16 -1.13
CA LYS A 391 18.96 -7.80 0.28
C LYS A 391 18.70 -8.97 1.21
#